data_ccdb142da5adbd8188e746c24253d1ee
#
_entry.id   ccdb142da5adbd8188e746c24253d1ee
#
_cell.length_a   1.000
_cell.length_b   1.000
_cell.length_c   1.000
_cell.angle_alpha   90.00
_cell.angle_beta   90.00
_cell.angle_gamma   90.00
#
_symmetry.space_group_name_H-M   'P 1'
#
loop_
_entity.id
_entity.type
_entity.pdbx_description
1 polymer ?
#
loop_
_entity_poly.entity_id
_entity_poly.type
_entity_poly.pdbx_seq_one_letter_code
_entity_poly.pdbx_strand_id
1 'polypeptide(L)'
;MYLSKYIRRCDFMDNMNTMDFNQKIDVSLRASLEATPVERNASDDLSTGSSSDGFWNLIVLYTGSPQTLQNEFPSSSFTFLLGNYAIVKISEDDIPSLAAFPQVIYIERPRQLFFEIVSARQASCLSAIQENSSYGLTGKGILISGIDSGIDYAHPDFCNPDKTTRLVALCDQTILADPSAGRFEPAGYSKGTRFYPQ
;
A
#
# COMPACT_ATOMS: atom_id res chain seq x y z
N MET A 1 -6.82 -34.22 -25.13
CA MET A 1 -8.09 -33.48 -25.15
C MET A 1 -8.09 -32.50 -23.97
N TYR A 2 -7.24 -31.46 -24.09
CA TYR A 2 -7.10 -30.36 -23.13
C TYR A 2 -7.00 -29.08 -23.94
N LEU A 3 -8.14 -28.55 -24.34
CA LEU A 3 -8.27 -27.24 -24.95
C LEU A 3 -9.51 -26.59 -24.39
N SER A 4 -9.38 -25.43 -23.87
CA SER A 4 -10.43 -24.49 -23.52
C SER A 4 -10.49 -24.07 -22.06
N LYS A 5 -9.57 -23.18 -21.67
CA LYS A 5 -9.82 -22.15 -20.67
C LYS A 5 -8.97 -20.91 -20.95
N TYR A 6 -8.87 -20.49 -22.19
CA TYR A 6 -8.60 -19.10 -22.51
C TYR A 6 -9.95 -18.39 -22.56
N ILE A 7 -10.50 -18.03 -21.40
CA ILE A 7 -11.57 -17.04 -21.32
C ILE A 7 -10.96 -15.76 -21.87
N ARG A 8 -11.55 -15.29 -22.94
CA ARG A 8 -11.10 -14.14 -23.72
C ARG A 8 -11.00 -12.92 -22.82
N ARG A 9 -9.81 -12.37 -22.74
CA ARG A 9 -9.49 -11.14 -22.01
C ARG A 9 -10.39 -9.96 -22.48
N CYS A 10 -10.92 -10.04 -23.69
CA CYS A 10 -11.84 -9.06 -24.26
C CYS A 10 -13.25 -9.11 -23.64
N ASP A 11 -13.80 -10.30 -23.41
CA ASP A 11 -15.15 -10.42 -22.84
C ASP A 11 -15.23 -9.97 -21.37
N PHE A 12 -14.09 -10.00 -20.66
CA PHE A 12 -13.98 -9.49 -19.30
C PHE A 12 -13.97 -7.95 -19.27
N MET A 13 -13.29 -7.32 -20.24
CA MET A 13 -13.19 -5.86 -20.33
C MET A 13 -14.51 -5.21 -20.76
N ASP A 14 -15.26 -5.83 -21.68
CA ASP A 14 -16.55 -5.31 -22.14
C ASP A 14 -17.63 -5.41 -21.04
N ASN A 15 -17.54 -6.41 -20.15
CA ASN A 15 -18.45 -6.53 -19.01
C ASN A 15 -18.12 -5.55 -17.87
N MET A 16 -16.91 -5.04 -17.79
CA MET A 16 -16.51 -4.10 -16.73
C MET A 16 -17.09 -2.69 -16.93
N ASN A 17 -17.36 -2.29 -18.18
CA ASN A 17 -17.95 -0.99 -18.50
C ASN A 17 -19.44 -0.85 -18.09
N THR A 18 -20.10 -1.95 -17.73
CA THR A 18 -21.51 -1.97 -17.30
C THR A 18 -21.67 -2.36 -15.83
N MET A 19 -20.57 -2.45 -15.07
CA MET A 19 -20.65 -2.72 -13.62
C MET A 19 -21.41 -1.59 -12.92
N ASP A 20 -22.45 -1.99 -12.18
CA ASP A 20 -23.18 -1.10 -11.29
C ASP A 20 -22.22 -0.47 -10.25
N PHE A 21 -22.51 0.76 -9.84
CA PHE A 21 -21.79 1.50 -8.79
C PHE A 21 -21.43 0.61 -7.59
N ASN A 22 -22.37 -0.18 -7.11
CA ASN A 22 -22.18 -1.08 -5.97
C ASN A 22 -21.18 -2.21 -6.20
N GLN A 23 -20.87 -2.55 -7.45
CA GLN A 23 -19.92 -3.60 -7.79
C GLN A 23 -18.48 -3.10 -7.90
N LYS A 24 -18.30 -1.79 -8.12
CA LYS A 24 -16.98 -1.16 -8.22
C LYS A 24 -16.40 -0.71 -6.87
N ILE A 25 -17.25 -0.61 -5.85
CA ILE A 25 -16.84 -0.16 -4.51
C ILE A 25 -16.65 -1.38 -3.60
N ASP A 26 -15.51 -1.44 -2.93
CA ASP A 26 -15.23 -2.44 -1.89
C ASP A 26 -16.30 -2.44 -0.79
N VAL A 27 -16.63 -3.61 -0.28
CA VAL A 27 -17.66 -3.79 0.75
C VAL A 27 -17.35 -2.99 2.01
N SER A 28 -16.08 -2.94 2.42
CA SER A 28 -15.67 -2.21 3.62
C SER A 28 -15.75 -0.69 3.41
N LEU A 29 -15.41 -0.19 2.22
CA LEU A 29 -15.61 1.23 1.88
C LEU A 29 -17.09 1.59 1.87
N ARG A 30 -17.93 0.76 1.26
CA ARG A 30 -19.38 0.97 1.24
C ARG A 30 -19.97 1.03 2.65
N ALA A 31 -19.60 0.08 3.51
CA ALA A 31 -20.03 0.10 4.92
C ALA A 31 -19.60 1.38 5.64
N SER A 32 -18.40 1.90 5.35
CA SER A 32 -17.92 3.16 5.91
C SER A 32 -18.69 4.38 5.40
N LEU A 33 -19.09 4.39 4.13
CA LEU A 33 -19.87 5.48 3.53
C LEU A 33 -21.33 5.49 4.01
N GLU A 34 -21.91 4.30 4.24
CA GLU A 34 -23.27 4.16 4.77
C GLU A 34 -23.37 4.44 6.28
N ALA A 35 -22.26 4.35 7.01
CA ALA A 35 -22.22 4.60 8.45
C ALA A 35 -22.45 6.08 8.78
N THR A 36 -23.19 6.33 9.85
CA THR A 36 -23.37 7.69 10.39
C THR A 36 -22.03 8.25 10.91
N PRO A 37 -21.86 9.59 10.98
CA PRO A 37 -20.66 10.18 11.55
C PRO A 37 -20.34 9.69 12.97
N VAL A 38 -21.37 9.41 13.76
CA VAL A 38 -21.20 8.89 15.13
C VAL A 38 -20.63 7.48 15.14
N GLU A 39 -21.17 6.59 14.31
CA GLU A 39 -20.68 5.22 14.17
C GLU A 39 -19.26 5.19 13.59
N ARG A 40 -18.98 6.03 12.60
CA ARG A 40 -17.66 6.16 11.97
C ARG A 40 -16.61 6.61 12.99
N ASN A 41 -16.93 7.60 13.82
CA ASN A 41 -16.02 8.08 14.87
C ASN A 41 -15.86 7.10 16.05
N ALA A 42 -16.78 6.18 16.23
CA ALA A 42 -16.70 5.14 17.26
C ALA A 42 -15.91 3.90 16.84
N SER A 43 -15.53 3.79 15.56
CA SER A 43 -14.84 2.63 15.02
C SER A 43 -13.65 3.05 14.16
N ASP A 44 -12.44 2.69 14.60
CA ASP A 44 -11.22 2.92 13.84
C ASP A 44 -11.27 2.24 12.47
N ASP A 45 -11.94 1.09 12.38
CA ASP A 45 -12.09 0.40 11.10
C ASP A 45 -12.98 1.20 10.13
N LEU A 46 -14.13 1.71 10.57
CA LEU A 46 -15.01 2.49 9.71
C LEU A 46 -14.43 3.85 9.32
N SER A 47 -13.55 4.42 10.12
CA SER A 47 -12.89 5.71 9.85
C SER A 47 -11.62 5.58 8.99
N THR A 48 -11.12 4.36 8.78
CA THR A 48 -9.87 4.14 8.01
C THR A 48 -9.99 4.66 6.58
N GLY A 49 -9.09 5.56 6.23
CA GLY A 49 -9.06 6.23 4.91
C GLY A 49 -9.79 7.58 4.90
N SER A 50 -10.68 7.85 5.85
CA SER A 50 -11.32 9.16 5.98
C SER A 50 -10.42 10.15 6.73
N SER A 51 -10.59 11.42 6.44
CA SER A 51 -9.95 12.52 7.17
C SER A 51 -11.01 13.48 7.74
N SER A 52 -10.65 14.22 8.79
CA SER A 52 -11.57 15.15 9.48
C SER A 52 -12.06 16.31 8.60
N ASP A 53 -11.45 16.53 7.45
CA ASP A 53 -11.81 17.55 6.46
C ASP A 53 -12.80 17.04 5.40
N GLY A 54 -13.38 15.84 5.57
CA GLY A 54 -14.36 15.25 4.65
C GLY A 54 -13.75 14.63 3.40
N PHE A 55 -12.43 14.47 3.37
CA PHE A 55 -11.75 13.79 2.28
C PHE A 55 -11.45 12.31 2.62
N TRP A 56 -11.37 11.50 1.57
CA TRP A 56 -11.00 10.11 1.65
C TRP A 56 -9.72 9.85 0.88
N ASN A 57 -8.83 9.06 1.47
CA ASN A 57 -7.70 8.46 0.76
C ASN A 57 -8.14 7.08 0.30
N LEU A 58 -8.20 6.88 -1.01
CA LEU A 58 -8.69 5.66 -1.64
C LEU A 58 -7.62 5.06 -2.53
N ILE A 59 -7.70 3.75 -2.74
CA ILE A 59 -6.92 3.02 -3.73
C ILE A 59 -7.86 2.73 -4.89
N VAL A 60 -7.49 3.17 -6.09
CA VAL A 60 -8.31 3.05 -7.29
C VAL A 60 -7.57 2.23 -8.33
N LEU A 61 -8.21 1.17 -8.81
CA LEU A 61 -7.79 0.45 -10.00
C LEU A 61 -8.53 1.07 -11.19
N TYR A 62 -7.77 1.48 -12.20
CA TYR A 62 -8.34 2.17 -13.37
C TYR A 62 -7.77 1.60 -14.68
N THR A 63 -8.35 2.02 -15.80
CA THR A 63 -7.88 1.71 -17.15
C THR A 63 -7.75 2.99 -17.98
N GLY A 64 -6.96 2.96 -19.05
CA GLY A 64 -6.78 4.12 -19.93
C GLY A 64 -5.74 5.11 -19.43
N SER A 65 -5.91 6.39 -19.80
CA SER A 65 -4.91 7.41 -19.50
C SER A 65 -5.08 8.03 -18.11
N PRO A 66 -4.01 8.10 -17.31
CA PRO A 66 -4.00 8.82 -16.03
C PRO A 66 -4.47 10.29 -16.15
N GLN A 67 -4.11 10.95 -17.24
CA GLN A 67 -4.46 12.36 -17.47
C GLN A 67 -5.97 12.58 -17.61
N THR A 68 -6.67 11.63 -18.23
CA THR A 68 -8.13 11.72 -18.38
C THR A 68 -8.80 11.68 -17.01
N LEU A 69 -8.33 10.79 -16.13
CA LEU A 69 -8.86 10.67 -14.76
C LEU A 69 -8.61 11.96 -13.96
N GLN A 70 -7.40 12.50 -14.04
CA GLN A 70 -7.03 13.73 -13.32
C GLN A 70 -7.79 14.96 -13.83
N ASN A 71 -8.05 15.05 -15.13
CA ASN A 71 -8.80 16.16 -15.73
C ASN A 71 -10.28 16.15 -15.33
N GLU A 72 -10.87 14.96 -15.18
CA GLU A 72 -12.26 14.80 -14.78
C GLU A 72 -12.50 15.21 -13.31
N PHE A 73 -11.52 14.98 -12.45
CA PHE A 73 -11.61 15.29 -11.01
C PHE A 73 -10.55 16.32 -10.58
N PRO A 74 -10.63 17.57 -11.01
CA PRO A 74 -9.59 18.58 -10.78
C PRO A 74 -9.44 18.96 -9.29
N SER A 75 -10.48 18.75 -8.48
CA SER A 75 -10.47 19.01 -7.04
C SER A 75 -9.83 17.88 -6.23
N SER A 76 -9.49 16.77 -6.88
CA SER A 76 -8.92 15.59 -6.26
C SER A 76 -7.42 15.49 -6.52
N SER A 77 -6.70 14.87 -5.60
CA SER A 77 -5.26 14.62 -5.76
C SER A 77 -5.03 13.16 -6.15
N PHE A 78 -4.27 12.93 -7.20
CA PHE A 78 -3.93 11.60 -7.71
C PHE A 78 -2.44 11.35 -7.61
N THR A 79 -2.07 10.19 -7.07
CA THR A 79 -0.71 9.63 -7.15
C THR A 79 -0.80 8.33 -7.92
N PHE A 80 -0.37 8.34 -9.17
CA PHE A 80 -0.41 7.17 -10.04
C PHE A 80 0.72 6.20 -9.71
N LEU A 81 0.38 4.92 -9.63
CA LEU A 81 1.27 3.82 -9.30
C LEU A 81 1.44 2.87 -10.50
N LEU A 82 2.33 1.90 -10.37
CA LEU A 82 2.47 0.81 -11.35
C LEU A 82 1.22 -0.08 -11.36
N GLY A 83 0.94 -0.72 -12.50
CA GLY A 83 -0.15 -1.69 -12.62
C GLY A 83 -1.55 -1.08 -12.69
N ASN A 84 -1.67 0.18 -13.13
CA ASN A 84 -2.94 0.90 -13.25
C ASN A 84 -3.64 1.16 -11.91
N TYR A 85 -2.88 1.31 -10.84
CA TYR A 85 -3.38 1.76 -9.56
C TYR A 85 -3.12 3.25 -9.35
N ALA A 86 -3.97 3.90 -8.59
CA ALA A 86 -3.76 5.25 -8.10
C ALA A 86 -4.17 5.37 -6.64
N ILE A 87 -3.42 6.14 -5.87
CA ILE A 87 -3.88 6.67 -4.59
C ILE A 87 -4.59 7.98 -4.88
N VAL A 88 -5.80 8.10 -4.41
CA VAL A 88 -6.67 9.25 -4.68
C VAL A 88 -7.12 9.88 -3.37
N LYS A 89 -6.86 11.17 -3.20
CA LYS A 89 -7.50 11.96 -2.15
C LYS A 89 -8.68 12.72 -2.77
N ILE A 90 -9.90 12.40 -2.34
CA ILE A 90 -11.15 12.86 -2.95
C ILE A 90 -12.18 13.20 -1.88
N SER A 91 -13.07 14.15 -2.16
CA SER A 91 -14.22 14.46 -1.31
C SER A 91 -15.18 13.26 -1.25
N GLU A 92 -15.81 13.04 -0.09
CA GLU A 92 -16.86 12.00 0.07
C GLU A 92 -17.96 12.15 -0.98
N ASP A 93 -18.37 13.38 -1.28
CA ASP A 93 -19.43 13.69 -2.25
C ASP A 93 -19.07 13.30 -3.70
N ASP A 94 -17.79 13.26 -4.04
CA ASP A 94 -17.33 12.94 -5.38
C ASP A 94 -17.07 11.43 -5.60
N ILE A 95 -17.09 10.63 -4.53
CA ILE A 95 -16.87 9.18 -4.63
C ILE A 95 -17.88 8.50 -5.56
N PRO A 96 -19.19 8.81 -5.52
CA PRO A 96 -20.15 8.26 -6.45
C PRO A 96 -19.83 8.57 -7.92
N SER A 97 -19.39 9.79 -8.20
CA SER A 97 -19.01 10.23 -9.54
C SER A 97 -17.74 9.50 -10.02
N LEU A 98 -16.77 9.31 -9.13
CA LEU A 98 -15.56 8.53 -9.42
C LEU A 98 -15.90 7.08 -9.74
N ALA A 99 -16.80 6.43 -8.97
CA ALA A 99 -17.21 5.06 -9.23
C ALA A 99 -18.01 4.91 -10.54
N ALA A 100 -18.81 5.93 -10.89
CA ALA A 100 -19.55 5.94 -12.15
C ALA A 100 -18.64 6.16 -13.37
N PHE A 101 -17.42 6.63 -13.16
CA PHE A 101 -16.52 6.95 -14.26
C PHE A 101 -16.09 5.67 -15.01
N PRO A 102 -16.20 5.62 -16.36
CA PRO A 102 -15.98 4.38 -17.12
C PRO A 102 -14.58 3.79 -16.98
N GLN A 103 -13.56 4.63 -16.78
CA GLN A 103 -12.18 4.19 -16.63
C GLN A 103 -11.89 3.59 -15.26
N VAL A 104 -12.74 3.81 -14.26
CA VAL A 104 -12.58 3.24 -12.92
C VAL A 104 -13.13 1.81 -12.91
N ILE A 105 -12.29 0.89 -12.49
CA ILE A 105 -12.59 -0.53 -12.40
C ILE A 105 -13.01 -0.89 -10.98
N TYR A 106 -12.24 -0.43 -9.99
CA TYR A 106 -12.47 -0.78 -8.59
C TYR A 106 -11.93 0.29 -7.66
N ILE A 107 -12.61 0.49 -6.55
CA ILE A 107 -12.26 1.47 -5.50
C ILE A 107 -12.27 0.75 -4.16
N GLU A 108 -11.17 0.86 -3.43
CA GLU A 108 -11.07 0.35 -2.06
C GLU A 108 -10.47 1.41 -1.13
N ARG A 109 -10.75 1.28 0.16
CA ARG A 109 -10.07 2.06 1.19
C ARG A 109 -8.77 1.38 1.62
N PRO A 110 -7.80 2.13 2.16
CA PRO A 110 -6.61 1.53 2.77
C PRO A 110 -7.04 0.56 3.89
N ARG A 111 -6.20 -0.43 4.15
CA ARG A 111 -6.38 -1.36 5.27
C ARG A 111 -5.41 -1.02 6.38
N GLN A 112 -5.85 -1.14 7.61
CA GLN A 112 -4.95 -1.10 8.75
C GLN A 112 -4.04 -2.32 8.74
N LEU A 113 -2.77 -2.11 9.02
CA LEU A 113 -1.78 -3.17 9.16
C LEU A 113 -1.45 -3.33 10.64
N PHE A 114 -1.35 -4.58 11.10
CA PHE A 114 -1.03 -4.93 12.48
C PHE A 114 0.27 -5.73 12.54
N PHE A 115 0.93 -5.67 13.70
CA PHE A 115 2.14 -6.47 13.92
C PHE A 115 1.77 -7.95 14.14
N GLU A 116 2.22 -8.82 13.23
CA GLU A 116 1.89 -10.26 13.26
C GLU A 116 3.11 -11.17 13.11
N ILE A 117 4.25 -10.78 13.65
CA ILE A 117 5.53 -11.45 13.38
C ILE A 117 5.53 -12.92 13.84
N VAL A 118 4.86 -13.26 14.96
CA VAL A 118 4.80 -14.62 15.49
C VAL A 118 3.94 -15.50 14.58
N SER A 119 2.75 -15.04 14.24
CA SER A 119 1.83 -15.73 13.32
C SER A 119 2.45 -15.92 11.94
N ALA A 120 3.16 -14.91 11.44
CA ALA A 120 3.84 -14.96 10.15
C ALA A 120 4.96 -16.02 10.11
N ARG A 121 5.77 -16.16 11.17
CA ARG A 121 6.79 -17.21 11.29
C ARG A 121 6.19 -18.61 11.30
N GLN A 122 5.09 -18.80 12.01
CA GLN A 122 4.40 -20.09 12.06
C GLN A 122 3.77 -20.47 10.72
N ALA A 123 3.04 -19.53 10.12
CA ALA A 123 2.38 -19.73 8.83
C ALA A 123 3.35 -20.00 7.66
N SER A 124 4.55 -19.41 7.71
CA SER A 124 5.61 -19.60 6.70
C SER A 124 6.53 -20.81 6.98
N CYS A 125 6.31 -21.56 8.06
CA CYS A 125 7.13 -22.71 8.48
C CYS A 125 8.63 -22.37 8.65
N LEU A 126 8.99 -21.12 8.88
CA LEU A 126 10.38 -20.66 9.00
C LEU A 126 11.11 -21.33 10.17
N SER A 127 10.43 -21.54 11.30
CA SER A 127 11.01 -22.19 12.46
C SER A 127 11.51 -23.59 12.16
N ALA A 128 10.76 -24.38 11.39
CA ALA A 128 11.17 -25.74 11.01
C ALA A 128 12.45 -25.78 10.16
N ILE A 129 12.67 -24.77 9.33
CA ILE A 129 13.85 -24.67 8.46
C ILE A 129 15.07 -24.18 9.26
N GLN A 130 14.88 -23.23 10.16
CA GLN A 130 15.95 -22.64 10.97
C GLN A 130 16.46 -23.59 12.06
N GLU A 131 15.52 -24.30 12.73
CA GLU A 131 15.81 -25.19 13.85
C GLU A 131 16.30 -26.58 13.39
N ASN A 132 16.05 -26.95 12.15
CA ASN A 132 16.51 -28.23 11.60
C ASN A 132 18.01 -28.19 11.34
N SER A 133 18.75 -28.98 12.11
CA SER A 133 20.21 -29.08 12.03
C SER A 133 20.72 -29.53 10.64
N SER A 134 19.88 -30.19 9.85
CA SER A 134 20.26 -30.64 8.49
C SER A 134 20.26 -29.51 7.46
N TYR A 135 19.47 -28.46 7.69
CA TYR A 135 19.39 -27.32 6.77
C TYR A 135 20.09 -26.07 7.33
N GLY A 136 19.86 -25.72 8.60
CA GLY A 136 20.52 -24.60 9.29
C GLY A 136 20.49 -23.29 8.52
N LEU A 137 19.41 -23.04 7.75
CA LEU A 137 19.31 -21.89 6.87
C LEU A 137 18.95 -20.65 7.67
N THR A 138 19.90 -19.76 7.82
CA THR A 138 19.75 -18.52 8.62
C THR A 138 19.64 -17.27 7.75
N GLY A 139 19.61 -17.41 6.42
CA GLY A 139 19.60 -16.27 5.50
C GLY A 139 20.94 -15.52 5.41
N LYS A 140 22.05 -16.11 5.87
CA LYS A 140 23.38 -15.46 5.80
C LYS A 140 23.72 -15.10 4.35
N GLY A 141 24.06 -13.84 4.11
CA GLY A 141 24.39 -13.32 2.78
C GLY A 141 23.19 -12.91 1.93
N ILE A 142 21.97 -13.00 2.48
CA ILE A 142 20.76 -12.53 1.81
C ILE A 142 20.44 -11.11 2.32
N LEU A 143 20.20 -10.20 1.38
CA LEU A 143 19.70 -8.87 1.66
C LEU A 143 18.18 -8.88 1.70
N ILE A 144 17.61 -8.34 2.77
CA ILE A 144 16.15 -8.19 2.93
C ILE A 144 15.83 -6.70 2.95
N SER A 145 14.84 -6.28 2.18
CA SER A 145 14.26 -4.95 2.22
C SER A 145 12.91 -5.00 2.90
N GLY A 146 12.68 -4.11 3.85
CA GLY A 146 11.40 -3.90 4.52
C GLY A 146 10.89 -2.48 4.24
N ILE A 147 9.58 -2.35 4.00
CA ILE A 147 8.88 -1.07 3.92
C ILE A 147 7.85 -1.10 5.05
N ASP A 148 8.02 -0.21 6.00
CA ASP A 148 7.20 -0.17 7.22
C ASP A 148 7.05 1.26 7.74
N SER A 149 6.26 1.45 8.79
CA SER A 149 6.06 2.73 9.48
C SER A 149 7.28 3.19 10.27
N GLY A 150 8.27 2.32 10.47
CA GLY A 150 9.52 2.58 11.16
C GLY A 150 10.27 1.29 11.48
N ILE A 151 11.49 1.44 11.99
CA ILE A 151 12.33 0.34 12.44
C ILE A 151 13.06 0.75 13.72
N ASP A 152 13.06 -0.11 14.72
CA ASP A 152 13.95 0.03 15.87
C ASP A 152 15.37 -0.45 15.49
N TYR A 153 16.12 0.43 14.85
CA TYR A 153 17.47 0.11 14.36
C TYR A 153 18.48 -0.19 15.48
N ALA A 154 18.14 0.14 16.74
CA ALA A 154 18.96 -0.18 17.90
C ALA A 154 18.66 -1.55 18.50
N HIS A 155 17.59 -2.23 18.03
CA HIS A 155 17.23 -3.56 18.49
C HIS A 155 18.38 -4.56 18.28
N PRO A 156 18.66 -5.46 19.25
CA PRO A 156 19.77 -6.41 19.17
C PRO A 156 19.79 -7.26 17.89
N ASP A 157 18.63 -7.59 17.34
CA ASP A 157 18.51 -8.38 16.10
C ASP A 157 19.06 -7.66 14.85
N PHE A 158 19.18 -6.33 14.91
CA PHE A 158 19.78 -5.51 13.85
C PHE A 158 21.24 -5.14 14.14
N CYS A 159 21.83 -5.70 15.19
CA CYS A 159 23.21 -5.46 15.57
C CYS A 159 24.08 -6.71 15.40
N ASN A 160 25.32 -6.50 15.06
CA ASN A 160 26.37 -7.51 15.15
C ASN A 160 26.81 -7.70 16.61
N PRO A 161 27.53 -8.79 16.95
CA PRO A 161 28.07 -9.00 18.30
C PRO A 161 28.99 -7.89 18.80
N ASP A 162 29.66 -7.17 17.90
CA ASP A 162 30.50 -6.01 18.19
C ASP A 162 29.73 -4.70 18.31
N LYS A 163 28.39 -4.76 18.31
CA LYS A 163 27.45 -3.63 18.37
C LYS A 163 27.42 -2.73 17.13
N THR A 164 28.10 -3.10 16.06
CA THR A 164 27.88 -2.44 14.76
C THR A 164 26.54 -2.82 14.17
N THR A 165 25.98 -1.95 13.33
CA THR A 165 24.69 -2.24 12.71
C THR A 165 24.80 -3.28 11.59
N ARG A 166 23.78 -4.12 11.46
CA ARG A 166 23.58 -5.02 10.32
C ARG A 166 22.80 -4.38 9.17
N LEU A 167 22.26 -3.17 9.37
CA LEU A 167 21.54 -2.45 8.33
C LEU A 167 22.52 -2.00 7.26
N VAL A 168 22.19 -2.27 6.00
CA VAL A 168 22.98 -1.83 4.85
C VAL A 168 22.62 -0.41 4.43
N ALA A 169 21.34 -0.08 4.52
CA ALA A 169 20.82 1.26 4.27
C ALA A 169 19.49 1.46 4.98
N LEU A 170 19.18 2.68 5.35
CA LEU A 170 17.89 3.11 5.88
C LEU A 170 17.43 4.33 5.10
N CYS A 171 16.15 4.36 4.72
CA CYS A 171 15.50 5.54 4.19
C CYS A 171 14.40 6.00 5.15
N ASP A 172 14.55 7.15 5.75
CA ASP A 172 13.54 7.77 6.60
C ASP A 172 12.80 8.84 5.82
N GLN A 173 11.51 8.59 5.56
CA GLN A 173 10.65 9.50 4.79
C GLN A 173 10.11 10.66 5.62
N THR A 174 10.29 10.66 6.94
CA THR A 174 9.88 11.75 7.83
C THR A 174 10.92 12.86 7.90
N ILE A 175 12.19 12.56 7.56
CA ILE A 175 13.30 13.49 7.58
C ILE A 175 13.53 14.04 6.18
N LEU A 176 13.42 15.36 6.04
CA LEU A 176 13.72 16.03 4.77
C LEU A 176 15.24 15.98 4.49
N ALA A 177 15.58 15.79 3.23
CA ALA A 177 16.95 15.87 2.77
C ALA A 177 17.49 17.30 2.96
N ASP A 178 18.74 17.38 3.40
CA ASP A 178 19.47 18.63 3.59
C ASP A 178 20.93 18.36 3.24
N PRO A 179 21.34 18.62 2.00
CA PRO A 179 22.70 18.39 1.55
C PRO A 179 23.76 19.15 2.36
N SER A 180 23.41 20.31 2.93
CA SER A 180 24.32 21.08 3.79
C SER A 180 24.64 20.39 5.11
N ALA A 181 23.70 19.55 5.58
CA ALA A 181 23.85 18.69 6.75
C ALA A 181 24.26 17.25 6.39
N GLY A 182 24.69 16.99 5.15
CA GLY A 182 25.09 15.65 4.70
C GLY A 182 23.93 14.66 4.54
N ARG A 183 22.69 15.14 4.45
CA ARG A 183 21.48 14.32 4.29
C ARG A 183 20.99 14.38 2.86
N PHE A 184 20.99 13.25 2.17
CA PHE A 184 20.67 13.15 0.76
C PHE A 184 19.40 12.33 0.53
N GLU A 185 18.68 12.67 -0.53
CA GLU A 185 17.54 11.89 -0.99
C GLU A 185 17.97 10.50 -1.48
N PRO A 186 17.09 9.47 -1.35
CA PRO A 186 17.30 8.20 -2.00
C PRO A 186 17.32 8.35 -3.52
N ALA A 187 18.14 7.59 -4.20
CA ALA A 187 18.20 7.63 -5.66
C ALA A 187 16.83 7.27 -6.28
N GLY A 188 16.32 8.15 -7.15
CA GLY A 188 15.03 7.97 -7.81
C GLY A 188 13.80 8.39 -6.99
N TYR A 189 13.99 8.97 -5.82
CA TYR A 189 12.91 9.47 -4.96
C TYR A 189 13.15 10.93 -4.59
N SER A 190 12.08 11.70 -4.46
CA SER A 190 12.13 13.13 -4.12
C SER A 190 11.72 13.42 -2.66
N LYS A 191 11.67 12.39 -1.81
CA LYS A 191 11.31 12.50 -0.40
C LYS A 191 12.16 11.57 0.46
N GLY A 192 12.39 12.00 1.68
CA GLY A 192 13.11 11.24 2.70
C GLY A 192 14.62 11.46 2.66
N THR A 193 15.26 10.92 3.66
CA THR A 193 16.72 10.96 3.82
C THR A 193 17.24 9.53 3.86
N ARG A 194 18.29 9.26 3.12
CA ARG A 194 19.01 7.98 3.17
C ARG A 194 20.17 8.03 4.15
N PHE A 195 20.34 6.95 4.88
CA PHE A 195 21.43 6.71 5.79
C PHE A 195 22.15 5.43 5.41
N TYR A 196 23.46 5.44 5.52
CA TYR A 196 24.31 4.27 5.37
C TYR A 196 25.14 4.07 6.65
N PRO A 197 25.55 2.84 7.00
CA PRO A 197 26.51 2.61 8.06
C PRO A 197 27.83 3.34 7.74
N GLN A 198 28.44 3.93 8.75
CA GLN A 198 29.77 4.50 8.66
C GLN A 198 30.81 3.43 8.97
#